data_13eb9bf10312503b6df9ca82bde2ce5d
#
_entry.id   13eb9bf10312503b6df9ca82bde2ce5d
#
_cell.length_a   1.000
_cell.length_b   1.000
_cell.length_c   1.000
_cell.angle_alpha   90.00
_cell.angle_beta   90.00
_cell.angle_gamma   90.00
#
_symmetry.space_group_name_H-M   'P 1'
#
loop_
_entity.id
_entity.type
_entity.pdbx_description
1 polymer ?
#
loop_
_entity_poly.entity_id
_entity_poly.type
_entity_poly.pdbx_seq_one_letter_code
_entity_poly.pdbx_strand_id
1 'polypeptide(L)'
;MKVNTAGLSVDDLDRLRRTTPTERIPPRNRTKADLLVYPFGDASLALKDYSARPWLVRQTLGRFLLHRESAAYRAAGELEGLPRFLGRVGPFALATAWLDARPLAQCAAAEIPGDFFDRLAELVASIHRRGVAHADLHHRDVLVGQSGTVHVVDLATAWTLGPRPGRLRRAIFERLCDQDRISVARLRARFGGANEQDAMDAVGARAAAHRHQARRLRGWFDRMRRRNG
;
A
#
# COMPACT_ATOMS: atom_id res chain seq x y z
N MET A 1 -20.23 19.01 0.09
CA MET A 1 -20.75 18.23 -1.08
C MET A 1 -20.20 16.82 -0.95
N LYS A 2 -21.05 15.80 -0.84
CA LYS A 2 -20.56 14.41 -0.74
C LYS A 2 -19.90 14.05 -2.06
N VAL A 3 -18.60 13.80 -2.05
CA VAL A 3 -17.88 13.27 -3.23
C VAL A 3 -18.56 11.97 -3.63
N ASN A 4 -19.06 11.92 -4.85
CA ASN A 4 -19.80 10.77 -5.39
C ASN A 4 -19.00 9.48 -5.22
N THR A 5 -19.59 8.43 -4.69
CA THR A 5 -19.00 7.10 -4.48
C THR A 5 -18.77 6.32 -5.78
N ALA A 6 -19.34 6.77 -6.90
CA ALA A 6 -19.03 6.28 -8.24
C ALA A 6 -17.73 6.94 -8.70
N GLY A 7 -16.73 6.17 -9.14
CA GLY A 7 -15.42 6.65 -9.62
C GLY A 7 -15.49 7.86 -10.56
N LEU A 8 -14.37 8.26 -11.16
CA LEU A 8 -14.32 9.37 -12.10
C LEU A 8 -15.25 9.13 -13.28
N SER A 9 -16.13 10.08 -13.56
CA SER A 9 -16.98 10.09 -14.77
C SER A 9 -16.14 10.43 -16.03
N VAL A 10 -16.72 10.24 -17.21
CA VAL A 10 -16.08 10.64 -18.48
C VAL A 10 -15.83 12.15 -18.49
N ASP A 11 -16.79 12.94 -17.98
CA ASP A 11 -16.67 14.40 -17.90
C ASP A 11 -15.53 14.82 -16.96
N ASP A 12 -15.33 14.09 -15.84
CA ASP A 12 -14.20 14.34 -14.95
C ASP A 12 -12.86 14.08 -15.63
N LEU A 13 -12.77 13.02 -16.44
CA LEU A 13 -11.56 12.70 -17.20
C LEU A 13 -11.23 13.77 -18.25
N ASP A 14 -12.26 14.29 -18.93
CA ASP A 14 -12.07 15.36 -19.91
C ASP A 14 -11.72 16.70 -19.24
N ARG A 15 -12.28 16.94 -18.05
CA ARG A 15 -11.89 18.10 -17.24
C ARG A 15 -10.42 17.99 -16.78
N LEU A 16 -9.98 16.84 -16.28
CA LEU A 16 -8.59 16.61 -15.87
C LEU A 16 -7.60 16.85 -17.02
N ARG A 17 -7.94 16.44 -18.23
CA ARG A 17 -7.10 16.65 -19.42
C ARG A 17 -6.90 18.13 -19.78
N ARG A 18 -7.86 19.00 -19.40
CA ARG A 18 -7.85 20.45 -19.67
C ARG A 18 -7.34 21.29 -18.51
N THR A 19 -7.20 20.68 -17.33
CA THR A 19 -6.78 21.37 -16.11
C THR A 19 -5.29 21.20 -15.90
N THR A 20 -4.61 22.25 -15.48
CA THR A 20 -3.20 22.16 -15.05
C THR A 20 -3.14 21.59 -13.63
N PRO A 21 -2.22 20.66 -13.32
CA PRO A 21 -2.05 20.20 -11.97
C PRO A 21 -1.58 21.34 -11.06
N THR A 22 -2.10 21.38 -9.84
CA THR A 22 -1.69 22.36 -8.83
C THR A 22 -0.31 22.02 -8.25
N GLU A 23 0.05 20.74 -8.26
CA GLU A 23 1.33 20.26 -7.78
C GLU A 23 1.80 19.09 -8.63
N ARG A 24 3.12 19.01 -8.84
CA ARG A 24 3.78 17.87 -9.47
C ARG A 24 4.92 17.39 -8.60
N ILE A 25 4.79 16.16 -8.11
CA ILE A 25 5.84 15.48 -7.36
C ILE A 25 6.62 14.60 -8.36
N PRO A 26 7.86 15.00 -8.70
CA PRO A 26 8.64 14.29 -9.70
C PRO A 26 9.04 12.89 -9.20
N PRO A 27 9.13 11.91 -10.13
CA PRO A 27 9.56 10.58 -9.78
C PRO A 27 11.06 10.56 -9.45
N ARG A 28 11.49 9.64 -8.60
CA ARG A 28 12.89 9.46 -8.21
C ARG A 28 13.76 8.85 -9.31
N ASN A 29 13.15 8.15 -10.25
CA ASN A 29 13.81 7.52 -11.37
C ASN A 29 12.88 7.43 -12.59
N ARG A 30 13.46 7.12 -13.75
CA ARG A 30 12.74 7.06 -15.03
C ARG A 30 11.69 5.93 -15.14
N THR A 31 11.66 5.01 -14.18
CA THR A 31 10.72 3.88 -14.19
C THR A 31 9.50 4.10 -13.29
N LYS A 32 9.49 5.16 -12.47
CA LYS A 32 8.35 5.51 -11.60
C LYS A 32 7.40 6.50 -12.29
N ALA A 33 6.13 6.48 -11.90
CA ALA A 33 5.13 7.43 -12.34
C ALA A 33 5.42 8.86 -11.87
N ASP A 34 4.91 9.84 -12.57
CA ASP A 34 4.68 11.17 -12.01
C ASP A 34 3.48 11.10 -11.05
N LEU A 35 3.53 11.86 -9.96
CA LEU A 35 2.39 12.09 -9.10
C LEU A 35 1.94 13.53 -9.30
N LEU A 36 0.73 13.70 -9.82
CA LEU A 36 0.14 14.99 -10.16
C LEU A 36 -1.06 15.23 -9.25
N VAL A 37 -1.17 16.42 -8.69
CA VAL A 37 -2.30 16.81 -7.85
C VAL A 37 -3.20 17.75 -8.65
N TYR A 38 -4.49 17.45 -8.67
CA TYR A 38 -5.48 18.25 -9.38
C TYR A 38 -6.59 18.70 -8.42
N PRO A 39 -7.14 19.91 -8.61
CA PRO A 39 -8.35 20.32 -7.92
C PRO A 39 -9.53 19.46 -8.41
N PHE A 40 -10.36 18.99 -7.47
CA PHE A 40 -11.51 18.13 -7.77
C PHE A 40 -12.71 18.48 -6.86
N GLY A 41 -13.55 19.40 -7.29
CA GLY A 41 -14.58 20.02 -6.47
C GLY A 41 -13.97 20.82 -5.33
N ASP A 42 -14.43 20.59 -4.10
CA ASP A 42 -13.92 21.22 -2.88
C ASP A 42 -12.69 20.47 -2.30
N ALA A 43 -12.22 19.41 -2.98
CA ALA A 43 -11.10 18.58 -2.58
C ALA A 43 -10.04 18.54 -3.69
N SER A 44 -9.04 17.70 -3.52
CA SER A 44 -8.02 17.40 -4.53
C SER A 44 -7.97 15.89 -4.81
N LEU A 45 -7.46 15.54 -5.99
CA LEU A 45 -7.12 14.17 -6.34
C LEU A 45 -5.64 14.04 -6.68
N ALA A 46 -5.10 12.86 -6.41
CA ALA A 46 -3.77 12.45 -6.83
C ALA A 46 -3.86 11.56 -8.07
N LEU A 47 -3.17 11.95 -9.14
CA LEU A 47 -3.05 11.17 -10.37
C LEU A 47 -1.65 10.60 -10.48
N LYS A 48 -1.54 9.27 -10.45
CA LYS A 48 -0.29 8.54 -10.68
C LYS A 48 -0.22 8.21 -12.17
N ASP A 49 0.71 8.86 -12.90
CA ASP A 49 0.74 8.86 -14.36
C ASP A 49 2.08 8.36 -14.92
N TYR A 50 2.02 7.38 -15.80
CA TYR A 50 3.14 6.83 -16.58
C TYR A 50 3.21 7.36 -18.01
N SER A 51 2.28 8.23 -18.45
CA SER A 51 2.17 8.65 -19.86
C SER A 51 3.44 9.28 -20.39
N ALA A 52 4.16 10.05 -19.54
CA ALA A 52 5.43 10.69 -19.89
C ALA A 52 6.65 9.74 -19.85
N ARG A 53 6.47 8.46 -19.53
CA ARG A 53 7.57 7.48 -19.49
C ARG A 53 7.92 6.95 -20.88
N PRO A 54 9.18 6.46 -21.07
CA PRO A 54 9.55 5.80 -22.33
C PRO A 54 8.54 4.73 -22.72
N TRP A 55 8.32 4.56 -24.02
CA TRP A 55 7.26 3.70 -24.55
C TRP A 55 7.28 2.29 -23.92
N LEU A 56 8.44 1.66 -23.85
CA LEU A 56 8.59 0.32 -23.29
C LEU A 56 8.19 0.30 -21.80
N VAL A 57 8.63 1.28 -21.00
CA VAL A 57 8.31 1.37 -19.57
C VAL A 57 6.81 1.53 -19.34
N ARG A 58 6.16 2.45 -20.07
CA ARG A 58 4.72 2.70 -19.89
C ARG A 58 3.87 1.53 -20.36
N GLN A 59 4.24 0.82 -21.45
CA GLN A 59 3.48 -0.29 -22.01
C GLN A 59 3.62 -1.59 -21.21
N THR A 60 4.73 -1.79 -20.52
CA THR A 60 5.00 -2.99 -19.74
C THR A 60 4.86 -2.72 -18.22
N LEU A 61 5.91 -2.20 -17.59
CA LEU A 61 5.99 -1.99 -16.15
C LEU A 61 4.88 -1.06 -15.63
N GLY A 62 4.63 0.06 -16.32
CA GLY A 62 3.62 1.03 -15.91
C GLY A 62 2.21 0.40 -15.89
N ARG A 63 1.80 -0.27 -16.97
CA ARG A 63 0.51 -0.95 -17.02
C ARG A 63 0.38 -2.05 -15.99
N PHE A 64 1.44 -2.83 -15.77
CA PHE A 64 1.47 -3.89 -14.78
C PHE A 64 1.31 -3.36 -13.35
N LEU A 65 2.10 -2.35 -12.97
CA LEU A 65 2.03 -1.74 -11.64
C LEU A 65 0.68 -1.08 -11.39
N LEU A 66 0.16 -0.33 -12.37
CA LEU A 66 -1.17 0.29 -12.26
C LEU A 66 -2.30 -0.74 -12.16
N HIS A 67 -2.17 -1.89 -12.86
CA HIS A 67 -3.14 -2.97 -12.75
C HIS A 67 -3.13 -3.58 -11.34
N ARG A 68 -1.94 -3.88 -10.80
CA ARG A 68 -1.77 -4.39 -9.44
C ARG A 68 -2.32 -3.42 -8.39
N GLU A 69 -1.94 -2.17 -8.48
CA GLU A 69 -2.38 -1.12 -7.55
C GLU A 69 -3.90 -0.93 -7.59
N SER A 70 -4.49 -0.89 -8.79
CA SER A 70 -5.94 -0.83 -8.96
C SER A 70 -6.65 -2.06 -8.37
N ALA A 71 -6.07 -3.25 -8.53
CA ALA A 71 -6.62 -4.48 -7.96
C ALA A 71 -6.53 -4.46 -6.42
N ALA A 72 -5.43 -3.95 -5.87
CA ALA A 72 -5.24 -3.83 -4.43
C ALA A 72 -6.23 -2.84 -3.81
N TYR A 73 -6.41 -1.65 -4.39
CA TYR A 73 -7.42 -0.68 -3.93
C TYR A 73 -8.84 -1.23 -4.01
N ARG A 74 -9.20 -1.93 -5.10
CA ARG A 74 -10.54 -2.56 -5.21
C ARG A 74 -10.73 -3.66 -4.19
N ALA A 75 -9.72 -4.46 -3.89
CA ALA A 75 -9.79 -5.51 -2.90
C ALA A 75 -9.88 -4.94 -1.47
N ALA A 76 -9.11 -3.89 -1.17
CA ALA A 76 -9.17 -3.19 0.10
C ALA A 76 -10.53 -2.49 0.29
N GLY A 77 -11.16 -2.02 -0.80
CA GLY A 77 -12.40 -1.25 -0.74
C GLY A 77 -12.22 0.08 0.00
N GLU A 78 -13.30 0.67 0.43
CA GLU A 78 -13.25 1.86 1.28
C GLU A 78 -12.78 1.45 2.69
N LEU A 79 -11.63 1.97 3.07
CA LEU A 79 -11.03 1.74 4.38
C LEU A 79 -10.43 3.07 4.86
N GLU A 80 -10.85 3.49 6.04
CA GLU A 80 -10.25 4.66 6.70
C GLU A 80 -8.74 4.46 6.84
N GLY A 81 -7.96 5.50 6.51
CA GLY A 81 -6.51 5.42 6.45
C GLY A 81 -5.93 5.01 5.10
N LEU A 82 -6.74 4.55 4.13
CA LEU A 82 -6.34 4.46 2.74
C LEU A 82 -6.95 5.59 1.90
N PRO A 83 -6.24 6.12 0.89
CA PRO A 83 -6.83 7.06 -0.03
C PRO A 83 -7.95 6.36 -0.83
N ARG A 84 -9.09 7.03 -0.95
CA ARG A 84 -10.20 6.49 -1.75
C ARG A 84 -9.77 6.34 -3.21
N PHE A 85 -9.96 5.15 -3.76
CA PHE A 85 -9.68 4.87 -5.16
C PHE A 85 -10.78 5.47 -6.05
N LEU A 86 -10.41 6.35 -6.97
CA LEU A 86 -11.33 7.03 -7.88
C LEU A 86 -11.41 6.35 -9.25
N GLY A 87 -10.43 5.52 -9.58
CA GLY A 87 -10.47 4.74 -10.81
C GLY A 87 -9.20 4.81 -11.65
N ARG A 88 -9.26 4.16 -12.81
CA ARG A 88 -8.22 4.25 -13.84
C ARG A 88 -8.52 5.44 -14.77
N VAL A 89 -7.47 6.17 -15.12
CA VAL A 89 -7.51 7.27 -16.08
C VAL A 89 -6.77 6.82 -17.35
N GLY A 90 -7.52 6.19 -18.24
CA GLY A 90 -6.92 5.56 -19.42
C GLY A 90 -5.97 4.39 -19.07
N PRO A 91 -5.08 4.01 -20.03
CA PRO A 91 -4.21 2.84 -19.85
C PRO A 91 -3.00 3.10 -18.94
N PHE A 92 -2.61 4.36 -18.72
CA PHE A 92 -1.32 4.71 -18.12
C PHE A 92 -1.42 5.50 -16.80
N ALA A 93 -2.62 5.75 -16.29
CA ALA A 93 -2.79 6.45 -15.04
C ALA A 93 -3.88 5.86 -14.14
N LEU A 94 -3.80 6.15 -12.86
CA LEU A 94 -4.86 5.92 -11.87
C LEU A 94 -5.02 7.15 -10.97
N ALA A 95 -6.21 7.35 -10.45
CA ALA A 95 -6.55 8.43 -9.55
C ALA A 95 -7.01 7.91 -8.20
N THR A 96 -6.58 8.61 -7.15
CA THR A 96 -7.04 8.46 -5.77
C THR A 96 -7.42 9.83 -5.21
N ALA A 97 -8.20 9.86 -4.13
CA ALA A 97 -8.37 11.09 -3.38
C ALA A 97 -7.00 11.55 -2.85
N TRP A 98 -6.75 12.86 -2.90
CA TRP A 98 -5.59 13.45 -2.26
C TRP A 98 -5.78 13.43 -0.74
N LEU A 99 -4.71 13.16 -0.02
CA LEU A 99 -4.67 13.22 1.44
C LEU A 99 -3.84 14.42 1.86
N ASP A 100 -4.44 15.32 2.63
CA ASP A 100 -3.70 16.42 3.25
C ASP A 100 -2.91 15.87 4.46
N ALA A 101 -1.78 15.28 4.15
CA ALA A 101 -0.96 14.55 5.09
C ALA A 101 0.51 14.58 4.65
N ARG A 102 1.42 14.51 5.63
CA ARG A 102 2.88 14.51 5.39
C ARG A 102 3.48 13.12 5.56
N PRO A 103 4.46 12.72 4.74
CA PRO A 103 5.21 11.50 4.98
C PRO A 103 5.80 11.45 6.39
N LEU A 104 5.70 10.29 7.05
CA LEU A 104 6.24 10.06 8.40
C LEU A 104 7.73 10.48 8.50
N ALA A 105 8.47 10.32 7.41
CA ALA A 105 9.88 10.75 7.32
C ALA A 105 10.10 12.27 7.45
N GLN A 106 9.06 13.08 7.28
CA GLN A 106 9.11 14.55 7.33
C GLN A 106 8.54 15.11 8.63
N CYS A 107 8.07 14.23 9.53
CA CYS A 107 7.50 14.61 10.81
C CYS A 107 8.58 14.56 11.90
N ALA A 108 8.59 15.56 12.77
CA ALA A 108 9.38 15.50 14.00
C ALA A 108 8.74 14.51 14.98
N ALA A 109 9.54 13.88 15.85
CA ALA A 109 9.04 12.90 16.81
C ALA A 109 7.90 13.45 17.70
N ALA A 110 7.98 14.73 18.07
CA ALA A 110 6.95 15.41 18.88
C ALA A 110 5.62 15.62 18.14
N GLU A 111 5.60 15.53 16.81
CA GLU A 111 4.38 15.69 15.99
C GLU A 111 3.65 14.34 15.81
N ILE A 112 4.25 13.24 16.22
CA ILE A 112 3.71 11.87 16.08
C ILE A 112 2.98 11.52 17.39
N PRO A 113 1.65 11.30 17.36
CA PRO A 113 0.91 10.88 18.57
C PRO A 113 1.44 9.58 19.15
N GLY A 114 1.39 9.43 20.46
CA GLY A 114 1.92 8.24 21.17
C GLY A 114 1.27 6.92 20.73
N ASP A 115 0.01 6.95 20.33
CA ASP A 115 -0.76 5.80 19.83
C ASP A 115 -0.68 5.59 18.31
N PHE A 116 0.08 6.44 17.60
CA PHE A 116 0.18 6.43 16.13
C PHE A 116 0.53 5.04 15.57
N PHE A 117 1.53 4.39 16.14
CA PHE A 117 2.00 3.10 15.66
C PHE A 117 1.06 1.94 16.01
N ASP A 118 0.23 2.07 17.05
CA ASP A 118 -0.82 1.11 17.35
C ASP A 118 -1.94 1.22 16.31
N ARG A 119 -2.34 2.45 15.96
CA ARG A 119 -3.29 2.72 14.87
C ARG A 119 -2.75 2.29 13.51
N LEU A 120 -1.45 2.47 13.24
CA LEU A 120 -0.80 1.97 12.02
C LEU A 120 -0.85 0.44 11.95
N ALA A 121 -0.56 -0.24 13.05
CA ALA A 121 -0.62 -1.69 13.12
C ALA A 121 -2.05 -2.21 12.87
N GLU A 122 -3.06 -1.52 13.39
CA GLU A 122 -4.47 -1.86 13.19
C GLU A 122 -4.94 -1.61 11.77
N LEU A 123 -4.53 -0.50 11.15
CA LEU A 123 -4.80 -0.20 9.74
C LEU A 123 -4.20 -1.28 8.85
N VAL A 124 -2.93 -1.65 9.04
CA VAL A 124 -2.27 -2.72 8.28
C VAL A 124 -2.98 -4.06 8.49
N ALA A 125 -3.39 -4.38 9.72
CA ALA A 125 -4.17 -5.59 9.98
C ALA A 125 -5.54 -5.56 9.27
N SER A 126 -6.15 -4.39 9.15
CA SER A 126 -7.42 -4.21 8.42
C SER A 126 -7.25 -4.41 6.92
N ILE A 127 -6.16 -3.92 6.34
CA ILE A 127 -5.77 -4.16 4.94
C ILE A 127 -5.57 -5.67 4.70
N HIS A 128 -4.87 -6.36 5.62
CA HIS A 128 -4.67 -7.81 5.54
C HIS A 128 -5.99 -8.60 5.61
N ARG A 129 -6.93 -8.19 6.49
CA ARG A 129 -8.28 -8.81 6.56
C ARG A 129 -9.07 -8.68 5.25
N ARG A 130 -8.80 -7.63 4.46
CA ARG A 130 -9.36 -7.43 3.11
C ARG A 130 -8.63 -8.24 2.02
N GLY A 131 -7.67 -9.08 2.41
CA GLY A 131 -6.90 -9.92 1.50
C GLY A 131 -5.84 -9.15 0.69
N VAL A 132 -5.33 -8.05 1.21
CA VAL A 132 -4.27 -7.24 0.61
C VAL A 132 -3.08 -7.21 1.56
N ALA A 133 -1.87 -7.52 1.08
CA ALA A 133 -0.61 -7.27 1.75
C ALA A 133 0.12 -6.14 1.00
N HIS A 134 0.67 -5.17 1.72
CA HIS A 134 1.39 -4.03 1.11
C HIS A 134 2.70 -4.49 0.46
N ALA A 135 3.39 -5.43 1.10
CA ALA A 135 4.60 -6.13 0.68
C ALA A 135 5.89 -5.28 0.63
N ASP A 136 5.79 -3.95 0.69
CA ASP A 136 6.96 -3.03 0.66
C ASP A 136 6.66 -1.73 1.44
N LEU A 137 6.13 -1.88 2.67
CA LEU A 137 5.72 -0.75 3.50
C LEU A 137 6.94 0.01 4.06
N HIS A 138 7.06 1.28 3.70
CA HIS A 138 8.15 2.17 4.10
C HIS A 138 7.65 3.44 4.79
N HIS A 139 8.57 4.16 5.45
CA HIS A 139 8.29 5.45 6.11
C HIS A 139 7.75 6.55 5.17
N ARG A 140 7.80 6.34 3.86
CA ARG A 140 7.29 7.27 2.84
C ARG A 140 5.87 6.96 2.43
N ASP A 141 5.46 5.71 2.65
CA ASP A 141 4.14 5.20 2.32
C ASP A 141 3.19 5.34 3.52
N VAL A 142 3.74 5.73 4.67
CA VAL A 142 3.00 6.07 5.87
C VAL A 142 2.95 7.58 6.01
N LEU A 143 1.73 8.14 6.05
CA LEU A 143 1.52 9.57 6.18
C LEU A 143 0.88 9.89 7.53
N VAL A 144 1.26 11.04 8.07
CA VAL A 144 0.66 11.67 9.25
C VAL A 144 -0.25 12.79 8.77
N GLY A 145 -1.54 12.61 8.91
CA GLY A 145 -2.55 13.61 8.55
C GLY A 145 -2.76 14.63 9.64
N GLN A 146 -3.70 15.55 9.41
CA GLN A 146 -4.12 16.50 10.40
C GLN A 146 -4.58 15.77 11.68
N SER A 147 -4.32 16.37 12.84
CA SER A 147 -4.61 15.76 14.16
C SER A 147 -3.96 14.37 14.37
N GLY A 148 -2.90 14.07 13.62
CA GLY A 148 -2.14 12.83 13.76
C GLY A 148 -2.83 11.59 13.21
N THR A 149 -3.78 11.71 12.30
CA THR A 149 -4.41 10.57 11.64
C THR A 149 -3.41 9.75 10.85
N VAL A 150 -3.60 8.42 10.80
CA VAL A 150 -2.70 7.49 10.13
C VAL A 150 -3.21 7.18 8.73
N HIS A 151 -2.33 7.31 7.74
CA HIS A 151 -2.65 6.90 6.37
C HIS A 151 -1.54 6.04 5.77
N VAL A 152 -1.93 5.11 4.91
CA VAL A 152 -1.03 4.27 4.11
C VAL A 152 -1.34 4.49 2.64
N VAL A 153 -0.30 4.68 1.83
CA VAL A 153 -0.39 4.96 0.39
C VAL A 153 0.51 4.02 -0.42
N ASP A 154 0.42 4.09 -1.74
CA ASP A 154 1.27 3.36 -2.71
C ASP A 154 1.14 1.83 -2.64
N LEU A 155 0.00 1.31 -3.07
CA LEU A 155 -0.25 -0.13 -3.18
C LEU A 155 0.30 -0.77 -4.48
N ALA A 156 1.27 -0.13 -5.17
CA ALA A 156 1.82 -0.65 -6.43
C ALA A 156 2.52 -2.00 -6.29
N THR A 157 3.14 -2.26 -5.13
CA THR A 157 3.79 -3.53 -4.79
C THR A 157 2.87 -4.50 -4.05
N ALA A 158 1.64 -4.09 -3.75
CA ALA A 158 0.73 -4.88 -2.95
C ALA A 158 0.38 -6.23 -3.60
N TRP A 159 0.19 -7.24 -2.77
CA TRP A 159 -0.27 -8.57 -3.18
C TRP A 159 -1.70 -8.82 -2.74
N THR A 160 -2.55 -9.18 -3.69
CA THR A 160 -3.95 -9.52 -3.40
C THR A 160 -4.13 -11.03 -3.29
N LEU A 161 -4.80 -11.49 -2.25
CA LEU A 161 -5.05 -12.91 -2.01
C LEU A 161 -6.02 -13.49 -3.06
N GLY A 162 -7.05 -12.72 -3.43
CA GLY A 162 -8.11 -13.17 -4.33
C GLY A 162 -9.15 -14.04 -3.63
N PRO A 163 -10.29 -14.33 -4.31
CA PRO A 163 -11.45 -14.96 -3.67
C PRO A 163 -11.29 -16.46 -3.38
N ARG A 164 -10.49 -17.19 -4.16
CA ARG A 164 -10.25 -18.64 -4.02
C ARG A 164 -8.76 -18.96 -4.08
N PRO A 165 -7.98 -18.58 -3.06
CA PRO A 165 -6.54 -18.78 -3.10
C PRO A 165 -6.17 -20.25 -2.87
N GLY A 166 -5.31 -20.78 -3.74
CA GLY A 166 -4.65 -22.08 -3.50
C GLY A 166 -3.68 -21.99 -2.30
N ARG A 167 -3.22 -23.14 -1.81
CA ARG A 167 -2.34 -23.23 -0.62
C ARG A 167 -1.05 -22.41 -0.78
N LEU A 168 -0.40 -22.47 -1.93
CA LEU A 168 0.83 -21.71 -2.19
C LEU A 168 0.58 -20.20 -2.16
N ARG A 169 -0.51 -19.73 -2.81
CA ARG A 169 -0.86 -18.31 -2.84
C ARG A 169 -1.16 -17.78 -1.43
N ARG A 170 -1.83 -18.57 -0.60
CA ARG A 170 -2.08 -18.26 0.81
C ARG A 170 -0.79 -18.16 1.61
N ALA A 171 0.12 -19.14 1.47
CA ALA A 171 1.40 -19.14 2.17
C ALA A 171 2.28 -17.92 1.79
N ILE A 172 2.28 -17.51 0.52
CA ILE A 172 2.97 -16.30 0.06
C ILE A 172 2.32 -15.06 0.71
N PHE A 173 0.99 -14.97 0.70
CA PHE A 173 0.27 -13.85 1.29
C PHE A 173 0.56 -13.71 2.79
N GLU A 174 0.50 -14.80 3.56
CA GLU A 174 0.82 -14.82 5.00
C GLU A 174 2.24 -14.33 5.27
N ARG A 175 3.21 -14.74 4.44
CA ARG A 175 4.59 -14.27 4.55
C ARG A 175 4.73 -12.76 4.27
N LEU A 176 4.00 -12.23 3.30
CA LEU A 176 3.99 -10.79 3.01
C LEU A 176 3.30 -10.00 4.13
N CYS A 177 2.23 -10.52 4.71
CA CYS A 177 1.62 -9.93 5.90
C CYS A 177 2.59 -9.87 7.08
N ASP A 178 3.41 -10.90 7.29
CA ASP A 178 4.44 -10.89 8.33
C ASP A 178 5.54 -9.85 8.03
N GLN A 179 5.92 -9.68 6.77
CA GLN A 179 6.85 -8.63 6.35
C GLN A 179 6.29 -7.23 6.64
N ASP A 180 5.02 -6.98 6.36
CA ASP A 180 4.37 -5.70 6.68
C ASP A 180 4.36 -5.43 8.19
N ARG A 181 4.06 -6.43 9.03
CA ARG A 181 4.12 -6.32 10.49
C ARG A 181 5.52 -5.98 10.99
N ILE A 182 6.56 -6.61 10.41
CA ILE A 182 7.96 -6.31 10.70
C ILE A 182 8.27 -4.87 10.29
N SER A 183 7.76 -4.39 9.16
CA SER A 183 7.93 -3.01 8.72
C SER A 183 7.31 -2.02 9.71
N VAL A 184 6.10 -2.27 10.20
CA VAL A 184 5.46 -1.44 11.25
C VAL A 184 6.31 -1.41 12.52
N ALA A 185 6.83 -2.56 12.99
CA ALA A 185 7.69 -2.62 14.17
C ALA A 185 8.98 -1.80 13.98
N ARG A 186 9.62 -1.89 12.81
CA ARG A 186 10.81 -1.07 12.47
C ARG A 186 10.49 0.42 12.43
N LEU A 187 9.34 0.81 11.88
CA LEU A 187 8.90 2.20 11.87
C LEU A 187 8.66 2.72 13.29
N ARG A 188 8.02 1.92 14.16
CA ARG A 188 7.83 2.24 15.58
C ARG A 188 9.17 2.43 16.29
N ALA A 189 10.14 1.54 16.12
CA ALA A 189 11.46 1.68 16.70
C ALA A 189 12.17 2.95 16.23
N ARG A 190 12.14 3.21 14.93
CA ARG A 190 12.86 4.34 14.33
C ARG A 190 12.25 5.71 14.63
N PHE A 191 10.93 5.83 14.67
CA PHE A 191 10.21 7.11 14.77
C PHE A 191 9.43 7.27 16.06
N GLY A 192 9.13 6.18 16.77
CA GLY A 192 8.36 6.17 18.03
C GLY A 192 9.20 6.10 19.28
N GLY A 193 10.55 6.07 19.17
CA GLY A 193 11.44 5.99 20.33
C GLY A 193 11.38 4.66 21.11
N ALA A 194 10.72 3.63 20.56
CA ALA A 194 10.69 2.30 21.18
C ALA A 194 12.02 1.57 20.96
N ASN A 195 12.37 0.67 21.90
CA ASN A 195 13.53 -0.20 21.72
C ASN A 195 13.26 -1.15 20.53
N GLU A 196 14.17 -1.18 19.55
CA GLU A 196 14.04 -2.01 18.35
C GLU A 196 13.92 -3.51 18.70
N GLN A 197 14.62 -3.95 19.75
CA GLN A 197 14.60 -5.33 20.22
C GLN A 197 13.20 -5.73 20.71
N ASP A 198 12.57 -4.90 21.54
CA ASP A 198 11.24 -5.17 22.08
C ASP A 198 10.16 -5.17 20.96
N ALA A 199 10.29 -4.25 19.99
CA ALA A 199 9.41 -4.18 18.83
C ALA A 199 9.56 -5.41 17.92
N MET A 200 10.80 -5.91 17.76
CA MET A 200 11.10 -7.11 16.96
C MET A 200 10.72 -8.40 17.68
N ASP A 201 10.84 -8.48 19.01
CA ASP A 201 10.48 -9.65 19.80
C ASP A 201 8.95 -9.86 19.81
N ALA A 202 8.18 -8.79 19.91
CA ALA A 202 6.72 -8.84 19.79
C ALA A 202 6.24 -9.39 18.42
N VAL A 203 6.98 -9.08 17.33
CA VAL A 203 6.72 -9.62 15.99
C VAL A 203 7.36 -10.99 15.82
N GLY A 204 8.57 -11.19 16.39
CA GLY A 204 9.36 -12.41 16.29
C GLY A 204 8.66 -13.63 16.89
N ALA A 205 7.96 -13.48 18.00
CA ALA A 205 7.19 -14.55 18.62
C ALA A 205 6.08 -15.09 17.70
N ARG A 206 5.37 -14.22 16.97
CA ARG A 206 4.34 -14.61 15.99
C ARG A 206 4.96 -15.17 14.71
N ALA A 207 6.01 -14.54 14.19
CA ALA A 207 6.72 -15.02 13.00
C ALA A 207 7.48 -16.33 13.23
N ALA A 208 7.94 -16.60 14.45
CA ALA A 208 8.54 -17.88 14.83
C ALA A 208 7.51 -19.02 14.86
N ALA A 209 6.30 -18.76 15.33
CA ALA A 209 5.20 -19.73 15.29
C ALA A 209 4.85 -20.12 13.83
N HIS A 210 4.77 -19.15 12.92
CA HIS A 210 4.51 -19.41 11.51
C HIS A 210 5.69 -20.13 10.82
N ARG A 211 6.95 -19.81 11.14
CA ARG A 211 8.13 -20.53 10.62
C ARG A 211 8.16 -21.97 11.10
N HIS A 212 7.76 -22.25 12.33
CA HIS A 212 7.69 -23.59 12.87
C HIS A 212 6.64 -24.44 12.12
N GLN A 213 5.47 -23.88 11.81
CA GLN A 213 4.45 -24.55 10.99
C GLN A 213 4.93 -24.81 9.55
N ALA A 214 5.61 -23.84 8.92
CA ALA A 214 6.16 -24.00 7.57
C ALA A 214 7.27 -25.05 7.51
N ARG A 215 8.11 -25.20 8.56
CA ARG A 215 9.11 -26.27 8.68
C ARG A 215 8.46 -27.64 8.84
N ARG A 216 7.39 -27.76 9.63
CA ARG A 216 6.63 -29.02 9.80
C ARG A 216 6.00 -29.47 8.48
N LEU A 217 5.46 -28.54 7.69
CA LEU A 217 4.91 -28.83 6.37
C LEU A 217 5.99 -29.28 5.37
N ARG A 218 7.17 -28.63 5.33
CA ARG A 218 8.30 -29.08 4.49
C ARG A 218 8.76 -30.49 4.89
N GLY A 219 8.96 -30.74 6.18
CA GLY A 219 9.34 -32.06 6.67
C GLY A 219 8.30 -33.15 6.39
N TRP A 220 7.03 -32.79 6.27
CA TRP A 220 5.97 -33.72 5.86
C TRP A 220 6.03 -34.02 4.35
N PHE A 221 6.24 -33.00 3.49
CA PHE A 221 6.44 -33.17 2.05
C PHE A 221 7.70 -33.98 1.71
N ASP A 222 8.81 -33.73 2.42
CA ASP A 222 10.05 -34.50 2.22
C ASP A 222 9.89 -35.98 2.64
N ARG A 223 9.11 -36.26 3.67
CA ARG A 223 8.77 -37.65 4.06
C ARG A 223 7.85 -38.31 3.05
N MET A 224 6.87 -37.64 2.49
CA MET A 224 6.00 -38.18 1.44
C MET A 224 6.78 -38.47 0.15
N ARG A 225 7.73 -37.59 -0.22
CA ARG A 225 8.56 -37.78 -1.41
C ARG A 225 9.52 -38.97 -1.28
N ARG A 226 10.01 -39.29 -0.08
CA ARG A 226 10.87 -40.47 0.20
C ARG A 226 10.11 -41.81 0.31
N ARG A 227 8.77 -41.75 0.42
CA ARG A 227 7.94 -42.98 0.48
C ARG A 227 7.43 -43.42 -0.89
N ASN A 228 7.55 -42.60 -1.91
CA ASN A 228 7.06 -42.84 -3.28
C ASN A 228 8.23 -42.89 -4.32
N GLY A 229 9.45 -42.97 -3.91
CA GLY A 229 10.66 -43.28 -4.70
C GLY A 229 11.40 -44.46 -4.11
#